data_ff6a78cb1e423beb2ebb61190dfaacb2
#
_entry.id   ff6a78cb1e423beb2ebb61190dfaacb2
#
_cell.length_a   1.000
_cell.length_b   1.000
_cell.length_c   1.000
_cell.angle_alpha   90.00
_cell.angle_beta   90.00
_cell.angle_gamma   90.00
#
_symmetry.space_group_name_H-M   'P 1'
#
loop_
_entity.id
_entity.type
_entity.pdbx_description
1 polymer ?
#
loop_
_entity_poly.entity_id
_entity_poly.type
_entity_poly.pdbx_seq_one_letter_code
_entity_poly.pdbx_strand_id
1 'polypeptide(L)'
;MKKAELSLAGEFKVGKVDDRIFGSFIEHLGRAVYGGIYEPGHPCADEDGFRKDVIDEVKKLRVPIVRYPGGNFVSGYRWEDGVGPVSERPKRLELAWGVTEPNLFGTDEFMKWCKKADTACMMAVNLGLRGVDDARNLVEYCNHPSGSYYSDMRRKNGAESPYGIKLWCLGNEMDGGWQLGHKEAKEYAFLADQASKAMKLTDDSIETVICGSSNDHMKTFGKWEDTCLDIAYDSVDYISLHQYYDNKLGDTQSFLAKSMAMDEFIKTVICICDSVKGREHSEHTVNLSFDAWNV
;
A
#
# COMPACT_ATOMS: atom_id res chain seq x y z
N MET A 1 -35.30 21.31 -9.07
CA MET A 1 -34.36 20.25 -9.57
C MET A 1 -33.16 20.97 -10.18
N LYS A 2 -31.94 20.70 -9.71
CA LYS A 2 -30.74 21.26 -10.31
C LYS A 2 -30.48 20.54 -11.63
N LYS A 3 -30.08 21.27 -12.68
CA LYS A 3 -29.72 20.71 -13.99
C LYS A 3 -28.18 20.73 -14.10
N ALA A 4 -27.61 19.70 -14.68
CA ALA A 4 -26.21 19.65 -15.07
C ALA A 4 -26.14 19.29 -16.56
N GLU A 5 -25.16 19.85 -17.26
CA GLU A 5 -24.86 19.53 -18.65
C GLU A 5 -23.46 18.96 -18.72
N LEU A 6 -23.30 17.85 -19.43
CA LEU A 6 -22.03 17.15 -19.60
C LEU A 6 -21.72 17.07 -21.10
N SER A 7 -20.57 17.59 -21.51
CA SER A 7 -20.09 17.50 -22.87
C SER A 7 -18.91 16.53 -22.95
N LEU A 8 -19.01 15.51 -23.82
CA LEU A 8 -17.98 14.52 -24.10
C LEU A 8 -17.60 14.58 -25.55
N ALA A 9 -16.32 14.77 -25.85
CA ALA A 9 -15.80 14.77 -27.21
C ALA A 9 -14.37 14.25 -27.25
N GLY A 10 -13.95 13.66 -28.37
CA GLY A 10 -12.62 13.06 -28.52
C GLY A 10 -11.48 14.08 -28.37
N GLU A 11 -11.71 15.32 -28.75
CA GLU A 11 -10.78 16.43 -28.58
C GLU A 11 -10.57 16.87 -27.14
N PHE A 12 -11.45 16.46 -26.21
CA PHE A 12 -11.32 16.73 -24.77
C PHE A 12 -10.53 15.65 -24.03
N LYS A 13 -9.91 14.73 -24.75
CA LYS A 13 -9.10 13.66 -24.16
C LYS A 13 -7.87 14.24 -23.45
N VAL A 14 -7.78 14.05 -22.14
CA VAL A 14 -6.67 14.53 -21.30
C VAL A 14 -5.53 13.50 -21.27
N GLY A 15 -5.86 12.20 -21.14
CA GLY A 15 -4.86 11.14 -21.04
C GLY A 15 -5.47 9.76 -20.95
N LYS A 16 -4.62 8.75 -20.85
CA LYS A 16 -5.03 7.38 -20.54
C LYS A 16 -5.16 7.25 -19.02
N VAL A 17 -6.27 6.67 -18.57
CA VAL A 17 -6.46 6.31 -17.17
C VAL A 17 -5.62 5.06 -16.87
N ASP A 18 -4.82 5.08 -15.81
CA ASP A 18 -4.16 3.89 -15.30
C ASP A 18 -5.18 3.07 -14.50
N ASP A 19 -5.31 1.79 -14.83
CA ASP A 19 -6.32 0.92 -14.20
C ASP A 19 -6.11 0.79 -12.69
N ARG A 20 -4.88 0.99 -12.19
CA ARG A 20 -4.55 0.93 -10.75
C ARG A 20 -5.31 1.94 -9.89
N ILE A 21 -5.86 3.03 -10.46
CA ILE A 21 -6.73 3.96 -9.72
C ILE A 21 -8.02 3.31 -9.21
N PHE A 22 -8.41 2.16 -9.77
CA PHE A 22 -9.55 1.34 -9.31
C PHE A 22 -9.13 0.24 -8.34
N GLY A 23 -7.93 0.34 -7.78
CA GLY A 23 -7.39 -0.57 -6.78
C GLY A 23 -8.19 -0.55 -5.47
N SER A 24 -7.86 -1.48 -4.60
CA SER A 24 -8.45 -1.60 -3.27
C SER A 24 -7.37 -1.74 -2.21
N PHE A 25 -7.79 -1.66 -0.95
CA PHE A 25 -6.94 -1.79 0.21
C PHE A 25 -7.52 -2.80 1.18
N ILE A 26 -6.65 -3.63 1.76
CA ILE A 26 -7.01 -4.55 2.83
C ILE A 26 -5.96 -4.53 3.92
N GLU A 27 -6.43 -4.59 5.17
CA GLU A 27 -5.60 -4.58 6.37
C GLU A 27 -6.05 -5.65 7.35
N HIS A 28 -5.15 -6.16 8.18
CA HIS A 28 -5.48 -6.97 9.34
C HIS A 28 -6.18 -6.12 10.41
N LEU A 29 -7.38 -5.67 10.09
CA LEU A 29 -8.23 -4.77 10.87
C LEU A 29 -9.65 -5.30 10.90
N GLY A 30 -10.23 -5.42 12.08
CA GLY A 30 -11.62 -5.83 12.25
C GLY A 30 -11.90 -7.18 11.57
N ARG A 31 -12.83 -7.18 10.62
CA ARG A 31 -13.22 -8.37 9.84
C ARG A 31 -12.79 -8.30 8.38
N ALA A 32 -11.80 -7.51 8.05
CA ALA A 32 -11.37 -7.38 6.65
C ALA A 32 -10.65 -8.64 6.16
N VAL A 33 -9.73 -9.18 6.96
CA VAL A 33 -9.04 -10.45 6.66
C VAL A 33 -9.81 -11.61 7.29
N TYR A 34 -9.77 -11.75 8.62
CA TYR A 34 -10.46 -12.83 9.34
C TYR A 34 -11.96 -12.57 9.43
N GLY A 35 -12.77 -13.47 8.85
CA GLY A 35 -14.22 -13.27 8.69
C GLY A 35 -14.59 -12.30 7.55
N GLY A 36 -13.61 -11.97 6.71
CA GLY A 36 -13.74 -11.20 5.47
C GLY A 36 -13.29 -12.03 4.28
N ILE A 37 -12.06 -11.80 3.77
CA ILE A 37 -11.52 -12.56 2.63
C ILE A 37 -11.12 -13.99 3.01
N TYR A 38 -10.83 -14.25 4.29
CA TYR A 38 -10.40 -15.53 4.83
C TYR A 38 -11.27 -15.92 6.04
N GLU A 39 -12.04 -17.00 5.89
CA GLU A 39 -12.93 -17.52 6.93
C GLU A 39 -13.10 -19.03 6.76
N PRO A 40 -12.10 -19.84 7.19
CA PRO A 40 -12.21 -21.30 7.15
C PRO A 40 -13.45 -21.79 7.90
N GLY A 41 -14.23 -22.68 7.29
CA GLY A 41 -15.47 -23.18 7.86
C GLY A 41 -16.73 -22.38 7.49
N HIS A 42 -16.60 -21.23 6.83
CA HIS A 42 -17.76 -20.54 6.25
C HIS A 42 -18.34 -21.34 5.07
N PRO A 43 -19.69 -21.40 4.88
CA PRO A 43 -20.30 -22.15 3.76
C PRO A 43 -19.80 -21.76 2.37
N CYS A 44 -19.36 -20.50 2.18
CA CYS A 44 -18.77 -20.02 0.94
C CYS A 44 -17.22 -20.13 0.90
N ALA A 45 -16.57 -20.69 1.93
CA ALA A 45 -15.13 -20.87 1.90
C ALA A 45 -14.74 -21.99 0.90
N ASP A 46 -13.61 -21.78 0.23
CA ASP A 46 -12.97 -22.82 -0.56
C ASP A 46 -12.06 -23.71 0.32
N GLU A 47 -11.32 -24.62 -0.32
CA GLU A 47 -10.39 -25.54 0.34
C GLU A 47 -9.22 -24.84 1.06
N ASP A 48 -8.91 -23.60 0.68
CA ASP A 48 -7.89 -22.76 1.30
C ASP A 48 -8.45 -21.85 2.41
N GLY A 49 -9.76 -21.88 2.63
CA GLY A 49 -10.45 -21.02 3.59
C GLY A 49 -10.79 -19.61 3.05
N PHE A 50 -10.63 -19.38 1.74
CA PHE A 50 -10.97 -18.08 1.14
C PHE A 50 -12.46 -18.00 0.80
N ARG A 51 -13.06 -16.87 1.08
CA ARG A 51 -14.46 -16.55 0.79
C ARG A 51 -14.66 -16.39 -0.73
N LYS A 52 -15.24 -17.41 -1.38
CA LYS A 52 -15.52 -17.39 -2.83
C LYS A 52 -16.49 -16.28 -3.22
N ASP A 53 -17.49 -16.01 -2.42
CA ASP A 53 -18.43 -14.92 -2.64
C ASP A 53 -17.73 -13.54 -2.67
N VAL A 54 -16.73 -13.31 -1.80
CA VAL A 54 -15.92 -12.09 -1.82
C VAL A 54 -15.00 -12.05 -3.06
N ILE A 55 -14.36 -13.18 -3.39
CA ILE A 55 -13.54 -13.28 -4.62
C ILE A 55 -14.38 -12.96 -5.87
N ASP A 56 -15.61 -13.46 -5.93
CA ASP A 56 -16.50 -13.21 -7.07
C ASP A 56 -16.88 -11.73 -7.19
N GLU A 57 -17.09 -11.03 -6.08
CA GLU A 57 -17.35 -9.58 -6.10
C GLU A 57 -16.10 -8.79 -6.53
N VAL A 58 -14.92 -9.14 -6.02
CA VAL A 58 -13.65 -8.52 -6.44
C VAL A 58 -13.43 -8.66 -7.95
N LYS A 59 -13.71 -9.86 -8.52
CA LYS A 59 -13.66 -10.09 -9.97
C LYS A 59 -14.71 -9.29 -10.75
N LYS A 60 -15.94 -9.20 -10.27
CA LYS A 60 -16.99 -8.37 -10.89
C LYS A 60 -16.61 -6.91 -10.93
N LEU A 61 -16.02 -6.40 -9.87
CA LEU A 61 -15.50 -5.03 -9.77
C LEU A 61 -14.23 -4.83 -10.61
N ARG A 62 -13.59 -5.92 -11.07
CA ARG A 62 -12.30 -5.89 -11.80
C ARG A 62 -11.24 -5.12 -11.06
N VAL A 63 -11.10 -5.38 -9.76
CA VAL A 63 -10.09 -4.72 -8.92
C VAL A 63 -8.69 -5.08 -9.43
N PRO A 64 -7.92 -4.14 -9.99
CA PRO A 64 -6.67 -4.45 -10.68
C PRO A 64 -5.51 -4.73 -9.72
N ILE A 65 -5.57 -4.14 -8.52
CA ILE A 65 -4.50 -4.24 -7.51
C ILE A 65 -5.09 -4.07 -6.11
N VAL A 66 -4.55 -4.79 -5.13
CA VAL A 66 -4.92 -4.68 -3.72
C VAL A 66 -3.68 -4.41 -2.86
N ARG A 67 -3.71 -3.33 -2.08
CA ARG A 67 -2.68 -2.97 -1.12
C ARG A 67 -2.82 -3.82 0.15
N TYR A 68 -1.69 -4.40 0.66
CA TYR A 68 -1.61 -5.33 1.79
C TYR A 68 -0.23 -5.19 2.49
N PRO A 69 -0.01 -5.53 3.75
CA PRO A 69 -0.94 -6.11 4.74
C PRO A 69 -1.69 -5.07 5.57
N GLY A 70 -1.55 -3.80 5.25
CA GLY A 70 -2.19 -2.73 5.98
C GLY A 70 -1.55 -1.39 5.72
N GLY A 71 -2.13 -0.53 6.36
CA GLY A 71 -2.17 0.63 7.15
C GLY A 71 -1.32 0.52 8.43
N ASN A 72 -1.95 0.83 9.55
CA ASN A 72 -1.24 0.87 10.84
C ASN A 72 -0.63 -0.47 11.23
N PHE A 73 -1.25 -1.57 10.83
CA PHE A 73 -0.78 -2.93 11.08
C PHE A 73 0.65 -3.16 10.60
N VAL A 74 1.03 -2.67 9.41
CA VAL A 74 2.34 -2.99 8.82
C VAL A 74 3.50 -2.52 9.69
N SER A 75 3.37 -1.41 10.42
CA SER A 75 4.46 -0.82 11.20
C SER A 75 4.87 -1.64 12.44
N GLY A 76 4.00 -2.57 12.88
CA GLY A 76 4.31 -3.52 13.95
C GLY A 76 4.54 -4.95 13.46
N TYR A 77 4.22 -5.24 12.21
CA TYR A 77 4.17 -6.60 11.67
C TYR A 77 5.55 -7.18 11.34
N ARG A 78 5.71 -8.47 11.62
CA ARG A 78 6.85 -9.28 11.20
C ARG A 78 6.35 -10.24 10.15
N TRP A 79 6.68 -10.02 8.90
CA TRP A 79 6.19 -10.82 7.79
C TRP A 79 6.61 -12.31 7.87
N GLU A 80 7.77 -12.59 8.49
CA GLU A 80 8.26 -13.95 8.69
C GLU A 80 7.35 -14.79 9.60
N ASP A 81 6.64 -14.15 10.52
CA ASP A 81 5.66 -14.83 11.39
C ASP A 81 4.42 -15.30 10.59
N GLY A 82 4.17 -14.71 9.42
CA GLY A 82 3.02 -15.01 8.56
C GLY A 82 3.33 -15.95 7.38
N VAL A 83 4.50 -16.61 7.36
CA VAL A 83 4.86 -17.54 6.28
C VAL A 83 5.21 -18.94 6.84
N GLY A 84 5.26 -19.96 5.99
CA GLY A 84 5.52 -21.34 6.39
C GLY A 84 4.30 -22.04 6.99
N PRO A 85 4.48 -23.22 7.64
CA PRO A 85 3.37 -24.01 8.18
C PRO A 85 2.58 -23.24 9.23
N VAL A 86 1.27 -23.10 9.03
CA VAL A 86 0.37 -22.35 9.93
C VAL A 86 0.46 -22.81 11.39
N SER A 87 0.66 -24.12 11.63
CA SER A 87 0.80 -24.69 12.98
C SER A 87 2.06 -24.25 13.74
N GLU A 88 3.06 -23.72 13.03
CA GLU A 88 4.34 -23.28 13.60
C GLU A 88 4.40 -21.76 13.78
N ARG A 89 3.41 -21.01 13.25
CA ARG A 89 3.38 -19.56 13.30
C ARG A 89 3.06 -19.04 14.70
N PRO A 90 3.79 -18.05 15.22
CA PRO A 90 3.53 -17.50 16.54
C PRO A 90 2.28 -16.63 16.54
N LYS A 91 1.57 -16.62 17.66
CA LYS A 91 0.57 -15.57 17.94
C LYS A 91 1.28 -14.36 18.50
N ARG A 92 0.93 -13.17 18.02
CA ARG A 92 1.53 -11.90 18.47
C ARG A 92 0.47 -10.96 19.04
N LEU A 93 0.86 -10.18 20.04
CA LEU A 93 0.10 -8.99 20.41
C LEU A 93 0.28 -7.97 19.29
N GLU A 94 -0.82 -7.65 18.61
CA GLU A 94 -0.86 -6.65 17.58
C GLU A 94 -1.14 -5.28 18.22
N LEU A 95 -0.24 -4.33 18.00
CA LEU A 95 -0.20 -3.08 18.78
C LEU A 95 -1.04 -1.96 18.19
N ALA A 96 -1.30 -1.99 16.87
CA ALA A 96 -2.07 -0.94 16.22
C ALA A 96 -3.56 -1.02 16.59
N TRP A 97 -4.10 -2.24 16.64
CA TRP A 97 -5.53 -2.49 16.89
C TRP A 97 -5.80 -3.15 18.25
N GLY A 98 -4.76 -3.47 19.01
CA GLY A 98 -4.87 -4.03 20.37
C GLY A 98 -5.48 -5.43 20.41
N VAL A 99 -5.21 -6.24 19.41
CA VAL A 99 -5.73 -7.61 19.28
C VAL A 99 -4.58 -8.64 19.29
N THR A 100 -4.93 -9.91 19.39
CA THR A 100 -3.96 -10.99 19.15
C THR A 100 -4.01 -11.39 17.68
N GLU A 101 -2.92 -11.18 16.96
CA GLU A 101 -2.75 -11.66 15.59
C GLU A 101 -2.35 -13.15 15.62
N PRO A 102 -3.19 -14.04 15.08
CA PRO A 102 -2.91 -15.47 15.08
C PRO A 102 -1.96 -15.92 13.94
N ASN A 103 -1.65 -15.07 12.99
CA ASN A 103 -0.85 -15.35 11.79
C ASN A 103 -1.37 -16.52 10.94
N LEU A 104 -2.68 -16.74 10.91
CA LEU A 104 -3.31 -17.78 10.09
C LEU A 104 -3.35 -17.42 8.61
N PHE A 105 -3.19 -16.15 8.31
CA PHE A 105 -3.19 -15.58 6.98
C PHE A 105 -2.00 -14.61 6.87
N GLY A 106 -1.13 -14.81 5.89
CA GLY A 106 0.05 -13.97 5.68
C GLY A 106 0.36 -13.82 4.19
N THR A 107 1.63 -13.56 3.87
CA THR A 107 2.07 -13.26 2.49
C THR A 107 1.69 -14.37 1.50
N ASP A 108 1.92 -15.63 1.85
CA ASP A 108 1.68 -16.77 0.94
C ASP A 108 0.18 -16.95 0.66
N GLU A 109 -0.65 -16.85 1.70
CA GLU A 109 -2.11 -16.91 1.56
C GLU A 109 -2.64 -15.72 0.76
N PHE A 110 -2.12 -14.51 1.01
CA PHE A 110 -2.54 -13.33 0.26
C PHE A 110 -2.20 -13.43 -1.22
N MET A 111 -0.98 -13.87 -1.58
CA MET A 111 -0.59 -14.06 -2.99
C MET A 111 -1.44 -15.14 -3.66
N LYS A 112 -1.79 -16.20 -2.95
CA LYS A 112 -2.71 -17.23 -3.45
C LYS A 112 -4.12 -16.68 -3.66
N TRP A 113 -4.60 -15.87 -2.70
CA TRP A 113 -5.88 -15.17 -2.82
C TRP A 113 -5.89 -14.20 -4.02
N CYS A 114 -4.85 -13.38 -4.20
CA CYS A 114 -4.71 -12.48 -5.35
C CYS A 114 -4.83 -13.23 -6.68
N LYS A 115 -4.14 -14.37 -6.81
CA LYS A 115 -4.25 -15.22 -8.01
C LYS A 115 -5.67 -15.71 -8.25
N LYS A 116 -6.39 -16.11 -7.19
CA LYS A 116 -7.80 -16.56 -7.29
C LYS A 116 -8.74 -15.39 -7.59
N ALA A 117 -8.47 -14.21 -7.08
CA ALA A 117 -9.27 -12.99 -7.29
C ALA A 117 -8.96 -12.27 -8.61
N ASP A 118 -7.94 -12.71 -9.36
CA ASP A 118 -7.46 -12.07 -10.60
C ASP A 118 -7.07 -10.59 -10.35
N THR A 119 -6.28 -10.35 -9.31
CA THR A 119 -5.80 -9.03 -8.91
C THR A 119 -4.30 -9.06 -8.62
N ALA A 120 -3.62 -7.94 -8.79
CA ALA A 120 -2.22 -7.79 -8.39
C ALA A 120 -2.08 -7.42 -6.90
N CYS A 121 -0.87 -7.56 -6.38
CA CYS A 121 -0.51 -7.12 -5.04
C CYS A 121 0.28 -5.80 -5.09
N MET A 122 -0.08 -4.84 -4.23
CA MET A 122 0.74 -3.73 -3.79
C MET A 122 1.14 -4.01 -2.34
N MET A 123 2.42 -4.33 -2.11
CA MET A 123 2.89 -4.79 -0.79
C MET A 123 3.50 -3.64 0.00
N ALA A 124 3.10 -3.50 1.26
CA ALA A 124 3.74 -2.54 2.18
C ALA A 124 4.80 -3.24 3.05
N VAL A 125 5.94 -2.58 3.24
CA VAL A 125 7.02 -3.05 4.12
C VAL A 125 7.04 -2.29 5.45
N ASN A 126 7.54 -2.93 6.51
CA ASN A 126 7.60 -2.34 7.84
C ASN A 126 8.83 -1.42 7.97
N LEU A 127 8.63 -0.10 7.82
CA LEU A 127 9.62 0.92 8.16
C LEU A 127 9.33 1.62 9.51
N GLY A 128 8.38 1.11 10.28
CA GLY A 128 8.07 1.56 11.62
C GLY A 128 9.06 0.98 12.65
N LEU A 129 8.82 -0.24 13.07
CA LEU A 129 9.65 -0.94 14.07
C LEU A 129 10.79 -1.77 13.44
N ARG A 130 10.83 -1.87 12.09
CA ARG A 130 11.89 -2.56 11.34
C ARG A 130 12.56 -1.59 10.35
N GLY A 131 13.24 -2.07 9.33
CA GLY A 131 14.01 -1.17 8.47
C GLY A 131 14.45 -1.79 7.16
N VAL A 132 15.55 -1.27 6.61
CA VAL A 132 16.06 -1.58 5.26
C VAL A 132 16.25 -3.08 5.01
N ASP A 133 16.89 -3.78 5.94
CA ASP A 133 17.19 -5.20 5.77
C ASP A 133 15.92 -6.05 5.74
N ASP A 134 14.94 -5.73 6.59
CA ASP A 134 13.64 -6.39 6.60
C ASP A 134 12.88 -6.19 5.29
N ALA A 135 12.85 -4.96 4.79
CA ALA A 135 12.18 -4.61 3.54
C ALA A 135 12.79 -5.36 2.35
N ARG A 136 14.12 -5.35 2.23
CA ARG A 136 14.80 -6.08 1.14
C ARG A 136 14.62 -7.60 1.27
N ASN A 137 14.59 -8.14 2.50
CA ASN A 137 14.39 -9.56 2.75
C ASN A 137 13.00 -10.04 2.28
N LEU A 138 11.97 -9.21 2.46
CA LEU A 138 10.65 -9.51 1.93
C LEU A 138 10.61 -9.49 0.40
N VAL A 139 11.33 -8.56 -0.26
CA VAL A 139 11.48 -8.57 -1.73
C VAL A 139 12.20 -9.83 -2.18
N GLU A 140 13.29 -10.23 -1.50
CA GLU A 140 14.01 -11.48 -1.80
C GLU A 140 13.08 -12.69 -1.67
N TYR A 141 12.30 -12.77 -0.60
CA TYR A 141 11.32 -13.82 -0.40
C TYR A 141 10.31 -13.87 -1.56
N CYS A 142 9.73 -12.73 -1.91
CA CYS A 142 8.65 -12.68 -2.90
C CYS A 142 9.14 -12.81 -4.35
N ASN A 143 10.28 -12.21 -4.71
CA ASN A 143 10.63 -11.97 -6.10
C ASN A 143 11.91 -12.68 -6.57
N HIS A 144 12.83 -13.04 -5.66
CA HIS A 144 14.07 -13.71 -6.09
C HIS A 144 13.79 -15.17 -6.49
N PRO A 145 14.35 -15.65 -7.62
CA PRO A 145 14.01 -16.99 -8.13
C PRO A 145 14.34 -18.12 -7.16
N SER A 146 15.63 -18.27 -6.78
CA SER A 146 16.14 -19.35 -5.94
C SER A 146 17.61 -19.15 -5.59
N GLY A 147 18.13 -19.99 -4.69
CA GLY A 147 19.57 -20.04 -4.38
C GLY A 147 20.01 -19.04 -3.32
N SER A 148 19.07 -18.33 -2.69
CA SER A 148 19.31 -17.47 -1.55
C SER A 148 18.39 -17.85 -0.39
N TYR A 149 18.73 -17.39 0.83
CA TYR A 149 18.04 -17.84 2.05
C TYR A 149 16.51 -17.67 1.99
N TYR A 150 16.03 -16.48 1.64
CA TYR A 150 14.60 -16.19 1.65
C TYR A 150 13.89 -16.72 0.40
N SER A 151 14.52 -16.74 -0.76
CA SER A 151 13.94 -17.35 -1.96
C SER A 151 13.76 -18.86 -1.79
N ASP A 152 14.73 -19.54 -1.17
CA ASP A 152 14.63 -20.97 -0.89
C ASP A 152 13.64 -21.26 0.25
N MET A 153 13.48 -20.34 1.21
CA MET A 153 12.40 -20.40 2.22
C MET A 153 11.02 -20.36 1.57
N ARG A 154 10.76 -19.44 0.63
CA ARG A 154 9.51 -19.40 -0.13
C ARG A 154 9.22 -20.72 -0.83
N ARG A 155 10.23 -21.26 -1.52
CA ARG A 155 10.12 -22.55 -2.24
C ARG A 155 9.80 -23.69 -1.29
N LYS A 156 10.48 -23.75 -0.13
CA LYS A 156 10.22 -24.73 0.93
C LYS A 156 8.79 -24.59 1.49
N ASN A 157 8.24 -23.38 1.53
CA ASN A 157 6.89 -23.08 1.96
C ASN A 157 5.83 -23.41 0.87
N GLY A 158 6.25 -23.91 -0.30
CA GLY A 158 5.36 -24.43 -1.35
C GLY A 158 5.17 -23.50 -2.56
N ALA A 159 5.77 -22.32 -2.57
CA ALA A 159 5.73 -21.42 -3.74
C ALA A 159 7.02 -21.54 -4.56
N GLU A 160 7.03 -22.46 -5.51
CA GLU A 160 8.20 -22.76 -6.36
C GLU A 160 8.66 -21.55 -7.18
N SER A 161 7.72 -20.84 -7.79
CA SER A 161 7.98 -19.64 -8.59
C SER A 161 7.89 -18.37 -7.75
N PRO A 162 8.64 -17.30 -8.11
CA PRO A 162 8.47 -15.98 -7.53
C PRO A 162 7.02 -15.47 -7.66
N TYR A 163 6.59 -14.67 -6.68
CA TYR A 163 5.30 -13.98 -6.75
C TYR A 163 5.33 -12.80 -7.74
N GLY A 164 6.49 -12.19 -7.92
CA GLY A 164 6.70 -11.13 -8.90
C GLY A 164 5.95 -9.84 -8.57
N ILE A 165 5.90 -9.47 -7.30
CA ILE A 165 5.23 -8.25 -6.82
C ILE A 165 5.98 -7.04 -7.36
N LYS A 166 5.26 -6.12 -8.04
CA LYS A 166 5.88 -4.97 -8.71
C LYS A 166 5.80 -3.67 -7.94
N LEU A 167 4.79 -3.46 -7.11
CA LEU A 167 4.55 -2.20 -6.42
C LEU A 167 4.67 -2.37 -4.91
N TRP A 168 5.49 -1.50 -4.28
CA TRP A 168 5.87 -1.62 -2.88
C TRP A 168 5.76 -0.30 -2.13
N CYS A 169 5.03 -0.28 -1.01
CA CYS A 169 4.93 0.89 -0.14
C CYS A 169 6.04 0.87 0.92
N LEU A 170 6.76 1.97 1.07
CA LEU A 170 7.84 2.16 2.04
C LEU A 170 7.28 2.60 3.41
N GLY A 171 6.55 1.70 4.07
CA GLY A 171 5.84 1.98 5.33
C GLY A 171 4.41 2.45 5.12
N ASN A 172 3.84 3.08 6.14
CA ASN A 172 2.49 3.65 6.16
C ASN A 172 2.43 4.85 7.10
N GLU A 173 1.94 6.00 6.64
CA GLU A 173 1.63 7.19 7.46
C GLU A 173 2.74 7.57 8.45
N MET A 174 3.99 7.58 7.99
CA MET A 174 5.16 7.69 8.86
C MET A 174 5.31 9.07 9.52
N ASP A 175 4.52 10.07 9.12
CA ASP A 175 4.39 11.40 9.73
C ASP A 175 3.37 11.41 10.88
N GLY A 176 2.52 10.40 11.00
CA GLY A 176 1.43 10.34 11.96
C GLY A 176 1.88 9.94 13.36
N GLY A 177 1.64 10.77 14.38
CA GLY A 177 1.98 10.48 15.76
C GLY A 177 1.30 9.23 16.36
N TRP A 178 0.27 8.71 15.71
CA TRP A 178 -0.40 7.45 16.04
C TRP A 178 0.32 6.21 15.49
N GLN A 179 1.19 6.40 14.49
CA GLN A 179 1.87 5.31 13.81
C GLN A 179 3.03 4.77 14.63
N LEU A 180 3.14 3.45 14.77
CA LEU A 180 4.28 2.82 15.43
C LEU A 180 5.58 3.16 14.68
N GLY A 181 6.54 3.71 15.42
CA GLY A 181 7.82 4.09 14.85
C GLY A 181 7.76 5.27 13.89
N HIS A 182 6.71 6.15 13.99
CA HIS A 182 6.66 7.41 13.25
C HIS A 182 7.96 8.21 13.40
N LYS A 183 8.27 9.05 12.44
CA LYS A 183 9.55 9.74 12.35
C LYS A 183 9.39 11.19 11.93
N GLU A 184 10.42 11.97 12.16
CA GLU A 184 10.57 13.26 11.50
C GLU A 184 10.84 13.06 9.98
N ALA A 185 10.40 14.00 9.16
CA ALA A 185 10.45 13.89 7.69
C ALA A 185 11.84 13.48 7.16
N LYS A 186 12.90 14.12 7.68
CA LYS A 186 14.27 13.83 7.25
C LYS A 186 14.74 12.43 7.64
N GLU A 187 14.38 11.98 8.83
CA GLU A 187 14.71 10.65 9.33
C GLU A 187 14.04 9.56 8.52
N TYR A 188 12.74 9.76 8.24
CA TYR A 188 11.99 8.87 7.39
C TYR A 188 12.52 8.86 5.95
N ALA A 189 12.79 10.03 5.39
CA ALA A 189 13.28 10.14 4.01
C ALA A 189 14.58 9.36 3.77
N PHE A 190 15.55 9.47 4.68
CA PHE A 190 16.79 8.68 4.60
C PHE A 190 16.54 7.18 4.72
N LEU A 191 15.65 6.78 5.63
CA LEU A 191 15.29 5.36 5.78
C LEU A 191 14.62 4.82 4.51
N ALA A 192 13.66 5.56 3.95
CA ALA A 192 12.91 5.20 2.75
C ALA A 192 13.81 5.14 1.51
N ASP A 193 14.70 6.11 1.34
CA ASP A 193 15.71 6.13 0.27
C ASP A 193 16.59 4.87 0.30
N GLN A 194 17.14 4.54 1.46
CA GLN A 194 17.99 3.36 1.61
C GLN A 194 17.22 2.06 1.45
N ALA A 195 15.96 2.01 1.92
CA ALA A 195 15.09 0.85 1.73
C ALA A 195 14.77 0.65 0.25
N SER A 196 14.37 1.70 -0.47
CA SER A 196 14.10 1.63 -1.91
C SER A 196 15.31 1.14 -2.70
N LYS A 197 16.49 1.71 -2.45
CA LYS A 197 17.73 1.28 -3.09
C LYS A 197 18.05 -0.19 -2.85
N ALA A 198 17.98 -0.66 -1.60
CA ALA A 198 18.24 -2.05 -1.25
C ALA A 198 17.22 -3.01 -1.88
N MET A 199 15.94 -2.63 -1.91
CA MET A 199 14.86 -3.40 -2.54
C MET A 199 15.06 -3.49 -4.05
N LYS A 200 15.39 -2.36 -4.73
CA LYS A 200 15.66 -2.32 -6.18
C LYS A 200 16.96 -3.04 -6.58
N LEU A 201 17.96 -3.11 -5.70
CA LEU A 201 19.14 -3.96 -5.90
C LEU A 201 18.81 -5.46 -5.80
N THR A 202 17.71 -5.80 -5.12
CA THR A 202 17.24 -7.20 -5.03
C THR A 202 16.36 -7.58 -6.25
N ASP A 203 15.55 -6.67 -6.74
CA ASP A 203 14.75 -6.77 -7.97
C ASP A 203 14.59 -5.38 -8.60
N ASP A 204 15.32 -5.11 -9.69
CA ASP A 204 15.33 -3.82 -10.37
C ASP A 204 14.03 -3.49 -11.15
N SER A 205 13.14 -4.46 -11.26
CA SER A 205 11.86 -4.32 -11.95
C SER A 205 10.72 -3.82 -11.06
N ILE A 206 10.98 -3.55 -9.77
CA ILE A 206 9.96 -3.06 -8.85
C ILE A 206 9.85 -1.54 -8.85
N GLU A 207 8.66 -1.07 -8.52
CA GLU A 207 8.35 0.33 -8.26
C GLU A 207 8.09 0.53 -6.76
N THR A 208 8.51 1.68 -6.21
CA THR A 208 8.37 2.00 -4.78
C THR A 208 7.57 3.27 -4.56
N VAL A 209 6.80 3.28 -3.47
CA VAL A 209 5.95 4.40 -3.05
C VAL A 209 6.45 4.91 -1.71
N ILE A 210 6.94 6.15 -1.66
CA ILE A 210 7.31 6.82 -0.41
C ILE A 210 6.05 7.40 0.26
N CYS A 211 5.96 7.38 1.60
CA CYS A 211 4.83 8.00 2.30
C CYS A 211 4.84 9.52 2.13
N GLY A 212 3.77 10.07 1.59
CA GLY A 212 3.39 11.46 1.78
C GLY A 212 2.71 11.66 3.14
N SER A 213 2.15 12.84 3.37
CA SER A 213 1.40 13.13 4.59
C SER A 213 0.17 12.25 4.72
N SER A 214 -0.14 11.87 5.97
CA SER A 214 -1.33 11.05 6.30
C SER A 214 -2.66 11.71 5.95
N ASN A 215 -2.65 13.00 5.74
CA ASN A 215 -3.73 13.81 5.13
C ASN A 215 -3.25 15.26 4.90
N ASP A 216 -4.03 16.04 4.15
CA ASP A 216 -3.75 17.45 3.82
C ASP A 216 -3.86 18.43 5.01
N HIS A 217 -4.35 17.97 6.16
CA HIS A 217 -4.46 18.78 7.39
C HIS A 217 -3.32 18.56 8.38
N MET A 218 -2.37 17.68 8.08
CA MET A 218 -1.19 17.48 8.91
C MET A 218 -0.39 18.78 9.04
N LYS A 219 0.10 19.08 10.24
CA LYS A 219 0.94 20.28 10.47
C LYS A 219 2.22 20.30 9.63
N THR A 220 2.64 19.15 9.18
CA THR A 220 3.83 18.90 8.37
C THR A 220 3.56 18.88 6.88
N PHE A 221 2.28 18.90 6.46
CA PHE A 221 1.88 18.84 5.05
C PHE A 221 2.61 19.90 4.20
N GLY A 222 3.00 19.54 3.03
CA GLY A 222 3.83 20.32 2.11
C GLY A 222 5.32 20.26 2.45
N LYS A 223 5.69 20.49 3.72
CA LYS A 223 7.08 20.38 4.16
C LYS A 223 7.54 18.93 4.25
N TRP A 224 6.63 18.02 4.61
CA TRP A 224 6.92 16.58 4.65
C TRP A 224 7.26 16.07 3.25
N GLU A 225 6.38 16.32 2.29
CA GLU A 225 6.57 15.93 0.89
C GLU A 225 7.86 16.50 0.32
N ASP A 226 8.07 17.81 0.48
CA ASP A 226 9.28 18.51 0.00
C ASP A 226 10.56 17.91 0.58
N THR A 227 10.59 17.66 1.90
CA THR A 227 11.75 17.05 2.57
C THR A 227 11.99 15.60 2.15
N CYS A 228 10.92 14.81 2.02
CA CYS A 228 11.04 13.41 1.61
C CYS A 228 11.53 13.28 0.18
N LEU A 229 11.00 14.10 -0.71
CA LEU A 229 11.39 14.08 -2.11
C LEU A 229 12.78 14.69 -2.34
N ASP A 230 13.16 15.73 -1.61
CA ASP A 230 14.52 16.31 -1.68
C ASP A 230 15.64 15.28 -1.40
N ILE A 231 15.34 14.24 -0.63
CA ILE A 231 16.30 13.19 -0.28
C ILE A 231 16.16 11.95 -1.18
N ALA A 232 14.95 11.58 -1.55
CA ALA A 232 14.66 10.27 -2.14
C ALA A 232 14.15 10.34 -3.60
N TYR A 233 14.15 11.49 -4.27
CA TYR A 233 13.48 11.70 -5.56
C TYR A 233 13.84 10.65 -6.61
N ASP A 234 15.14 10.40 -6.80
CA ASP A 234 15.63 9.48 -7.83
C ASP A 234 15.54 7.99 -7.44
N SER A 235 15.20 7.71 -6.18
CA SER A 235 15.11 6.32 -5.71
C SER A 235 13.68 5.79 -5.65
N VAL A 236 12.67 6.66 -5.67
CA VAL A 236 11.25 6.29 -5.54
C VAL A 236 10.45 6.63 -6.79
N ASP A 237 9.37 5.91 -7.05
CA ASP A 237 8.58 6.05 -8.28
C ASP A 237 7.26 6.78 -8.03
N TYR A 238 6.77 6.73 -6.79
CA TYR A 238 5.51 7.36 -6.36
C TYR A 238 5.66 7.99 -4.98
N ILE A 239 4.82 8.99 -4.71
CA ILE A 239 4.53 9.47 -3.36
C ILE A 239 3.07 9.20 -3.02
N SER A 240 2.79 8.67 -1.81
CA SER A 240 1.43 8.34 -1.41
C SER A 240 0.64 9.58 -0.95
N LEU A 241 -0.67 9.56 -1.19
CA LEU A 241 -1.64 10.50 -0.65
C LEU A 241 -2.72 9.71 0.09
N HIS A 242 -3.05 10.17 1.29
CA HIS A 242 -4.12 9.59 2.09
C HIS A 242 -5.15 10.66 2.45
N GLN A 243 -6.43 10.33 2.48
CA GLN A 243 -7.46 11.25 2.95
C GLN A 243 -8.76 10.50 3.25
N TYR A 244 -9.40 10.86 4.36
CA TYR A 244 -10.71 10.35 4.74
C TYR A 244 -11.74 11.46 4.72
N TYR A 245 -12.88 11.20 4.10
CA TYR A 245 -13.99 12.14 4.01
C TYR A 245 -15.16 11.62 4.85
N ASP A 246 -15.88 12.51 5.51
CA ASP A 246 -17.08 12.17 6.27
C ASP A 246 -18.15 13.26 6.15
N ASN A 247 -19.37 12.91 6.55
CA ASN A 247 -20.49 13.85 6.63
C ASN A 247 -21.02 13.97 8.07
N LYS A 248 -20.10 14.05 9.06
CA LYS A 248 -20.48 14.15 10.48
C LYS A 248 -21.38 15.35 10.80
N LEU A 249 -21.25 16.42 10.04
CA LEU A 249 -22.09 17.62 10.22
C LEU A 249 -23.47 17.51 9.57
N GLY A 250 -23.74 16.46 8.78
CA GLY A 250 -25.01 16.28 8.08
C GLY A 250 -25.27 17.29 6.95
N ASP A 251 -24.27 18.08 6.56
CA ASP A 251 -24.37 19.00 5.42
C ASP A 251 -23.97 18.29 4.12
N THR A 252 -24.97 17.73 3.45
CA THR A 252 -24.79 17.01 2.19
C THR A 252 -24.17 17.87 1.09
N GLN A 253 -24.42 19.17 1.04
CA GLN A 253 -23.84 20.04 0.00
C GLN A 253 -22.34 20.21 0.21
N SER A 254 -21.93 20.51 1.43
CA SER A 254 -20.53 20.60 1.79
C SER A 254 -19.81 19.27 1.57
N PHE A 255 -20.43 18.16 1.97
CA PHE A 255 -19.87 16.82 1.78
C PHE A 255 -19.63 16.47 0.30
N LEU A 256 -20.62 16.72 -0.57
CA LEU A 256 -20.47 16.49 -2.01
C LEU A 256 -19.41 17.40 -2.66
N ALA A 257 -19.12 18.56 -2.07
CA ALA A 257 -18.08 19.46 -2.55
C ALA A 257 -16.65 19.04 -2.12
N LYS A 258 -16.48 18.05 -1.23
CA LYS A 258 -15.16 17.60 -0.77
C LYS A 258 -14.27 17.01 -1.87
N SER A 259 -14.86 16.59 -3.00
CA SER A 259 -14.08 16.23 -4.19
C SER A 259 -13.18 17.37 -4.72
N MET A 260 -13.56 18.65 -4.47
CA MET A 260 -12.72 19.79 -4.81
C MET A 260 -11.47 19.85 -3.93
N ALA A 261 -11.59 19.52 -2.64
CA ALA A 261 -10.44 19.45 -1.74
C ALA A 261 -9.46 18.30 -2.15
N MET A 262 -9.99 17.16 -2.62
CA MET A 262 -9.16 16.09 -3.19
C MET A 262 -8.37 16.58 -4.41
N ASP A 263 -9.02 17.32 -5.31
CA ASP A 263 -8.37 17.89 -6.51
C ASP A 263 -7.27 18.90 -6.13
N GLU A 264 -7.52 19.76 -5.13
CA GLU A 264 -6.53 20.70 -4.59
C GLU A 264 -5.35 19.99 -3.92
N PHE A 265 -5.62 18.94 -3.14
CA PHE A 265 -4.57 18.13 -2.52
C PHE A 265 -3.66 17.49 -3.58
N ILE A 266 -4.23 16.83 -4.59
CA ILE A 266 -3.51 16.23 -5.71
C ILE A 266 -2.64 17.29 -6.41
N LYS A 267 -3.21 18.43 -6.78
CA LYS A 267 -2.49 19.53 -7.46
C LYS A 267 -1.35 20.08 -6.61
N THR A 268 -1.56 20.22 -5.32
CA THR A 268 -0.51 20.71 -4.40
C THR A 268 0.67 19.77 -4.38
N VAL A 269 0.44 18.45 -4.27
CA VAL A 269 1.54 17.47 -4.25
C VAL A 269 2.23 17.37 -5.62
N ILE A 270 1.50 17.49 -6.74
CA ILE A 270 2.10 17.61 -8.08
C ILE A 270 3.06 18.80 -8.13
N CYS A 271 2.65 19.98 -7.66
CA CYS A 271 3.50 21.16 -7.65
C CYS A 271 4.77 20.96 -6.81
N ILE A 272 4.69 20.23 -5.69
CA ILE A 272 5.86 19.91 -4.88
C ILE A 272 6.79 18.94 -5.65
N CYS A 273 6.26 17.87 -6.24
CA CYS A 273 7.05 16.96 -7.07
C CYS A 273 7.79 17.69 -8.19
N ASP A 274 7.09 18.57 -8.91
CA ASP A 274 7.68 19.34 -10.02
C ASP A 274 8.75 20.33 -9.51
N SER A 275 8.52 20.95 -8.36
CA SER A 275 9.48 21.86 -7.74
C SER A 275 10.77 21.13 -7.36
N VAL A 276 10.66 19.96 -6.72
CA VAL A 276 11.82 19.15 -6.34
C VAL A 276 12.54 18.64 -7.59
N LYS A 277 11.81 18.10 -8.57
CA LYS A 277 12.37 17.69 -9.87
C LYS A 277 13.23 18.78 -10.49
N GLY A 278 12.72 20.01 -10.49
CA GLY A 278 13.45 21.16 -11.06
C GLY A 278 14.72 21.53 -10.27
N ARG A 279 14.68 21.46 -8.93
CA ARG A 279 15.84 21.74 -8.06
C ARG A 279 16.94 20.70 -8.22
N GLU A 280 16.55 19.42 -8.25
CA GLU A 280 17.46 18.29 -8.39
C GLU A 280 17.96 18.07 -9.83
N HIS A 281 17.42 18.83 -10.80
CA HIS A 281 17.70 18.63 -12.23
C HIS A 281 17.45 17.17 -12.69
N SER A 282 16.48 16.50 -12.07
CA SER A 282 16.22 15.08 -12.31
C SER A 282 15.43 14.88 -13.60
N GLU A 283 15.83 13.86 -14.39
CA GLU A 283 15.03 13.38 -15.53
C GLU A 283 13.93 12.40 -15.10
N HIS A 284 14.01 11.90 -13.86
CA HIS A 284 13.00 11.01 -13.27
C HIS A 284 11.68 11.75 -13.03
N THR A 285 10.57 11.01 -12.96
CA THR A 285 9.26 11.57 -12.62
C THR A 285 8.63 10.74 -11.51
N VAL A 286 8.44 11.35 -10.36
CA VAL A 286 7.68 10.76 -9.26
C VAL A 286 6.21 10.99 -9.52
N ASN A 287 5.43 9.90 -9.57
CA ASN A 287 3.98 9.93 -9.75
C ASN A 287 3.26 9.90 -8.39
N LEU A 288 1.94 10.03 -8.40
CA LEU A 288 1.12 10.01 -7.18
C LEU A 288 0.45 8.65 -7.00
N SER A 289 0.42 8.16 -5.77
CA SER A 289 -0.34 6.97 -5.35
C SER A 289 -1.37 7.37 -4.30
N PHE A 290 -2.63 7.51 -4.68
CA PHE A 290 -3.70 7.77 -3.72
C PHE A 290 -4.19 6.43 -3.17
N ASP A 291 -3.47 5.85 -2.20
CA ASP A 291 -3.54 4.43 -1.85
C ASP A 291 -4.18 4.12 -0.48
N ALA A 292 -4.68 5.13 0.23
CA ALA A 292 -5.59 4.96 1.36
C ALA A 292 -6.59 6.13 1.43
N TRP A 293 -7.82 5.88 1.07
CA TRP A 293 -8.89 6.87 1.17
C TRP A 293 -10.25 6.21 1.40
N ASN A 294 -11.16 6.95 1.98
CA ASN A 294 -12.53 6.48 2.24
C ASN A 294 -13.50 7.66 2.30
N VAL A 295 -14.80 7.35 2.17
CA VAL A 295 -15.92 8.30 2.23
C VAL A 295 -16.89 7.91 3.35
#